data_3ed7e963bcb4c0937db90b35faac8696
#
_entry.id   3ed7e963bcb4c0937db90b35faac8696
#
_cell.length_a   1.000
_cell.length_b   1.000
_cell.length_c   1.000
_cell.angle_alpha   90.00
_cell.angle_beta   90.00
_cell.angle_gamma   90.00
#
_symmetry.space_group_name_H-M   'P 1'
#
loop_
_entity.id
_entity.type
_entity.pdbx_description
1 polymer ?
#
loop_
_entity_poly.entity_id
_entity_poly.type
_entity_poly.pdbx_seq_one_letter_code
_entity_poly.pdbx_strand_id
1 'polypeptide(L)'
;MIIEERYSKILEIVKEKTWTSFDYLAKTLFVSESTIRRDIEAMSEKGMLVKIHGGASIIEPKTQESSIYIRENKCQKEKKYISSLASKLIKEGMSIFLDASTSSTHLIPYLANHNSITVVTNGIDTALQVINKTNLEIFLAGGQILRKTNSTYGPDVISFINNITCDLVFFTCKGLSSDGKITEANNETKAIKTAMIRNAKTKVLLIDSSKFNKRFMLTTCELKDIDYIITDKMPSEEIIKICKESNTTLLY
;
A
#
# COMPACT_ATOMS: atom_id res chain seq x y z
N MET A 1 -25.27 -4.81 -19.62
CA MET A 1 -24.04 -4.79 -18.77
C MET A 1 -24.32 -3.91 -17.57
N ILE A 2 -24.19 -4.43 -16.36
CA ILE A 2 -24.35 -3.67 -15.12
C ILE A 2 -23.15 -2.74 -14.91
N ILE A 3 -23.32 -1.72 -14.05
CA ILE A 3 -22.31 -0.65 -13.88
C ILE A 3 -20.97 -1.22 -13.38
N GLU A 4 -20.99 -2.11 -12.39
CA GLU A 4 -19.79 -2.71 -11.80
C GLU A 4 -18.98 -3.53 -12.82
N GLU A 5 -19.67 -4.31 -13.64
CA GLU A 5 -19.05 -5.09 -14.71
C GLU A 5 -18.41 -4.17 -15.76
N ARG A 6 -19.08 -3.06 -16.08
CA ARG A 6 -18.58 -2.09 -17.06
C ARG A 6 -17.34 -1.37 -16.52
N TYR A 7 -17.34 -0.97 -15.24
CA TYR A 7 -16.16 -0.38 -14.58
C TYR A 7 -14.97 -1.33 -14.59
N SER A 8 -15.20 -2.61 -14.32
CA SER A 8 -14.14 -3.64 -14.36
C SER A 8 -13.51 -3.74 -15.74
N LYS A 9 -14.32 -3.81 -16.80
CA LYS A 9 -13.86 -3.87 -18.18
C LYS A 9 -13.15 -2.58 -18.63
N ILE A 10 -13.65 -1.41 -18.24
CA ILE A 10 -12.97 -0.14 -18.49
C ILE A 10 -11.56 -0.16 -17.87
N LEU A 11 -11.44 -0.59 -16.62
CA LEU A 11 -10.16 -0.67 -15.93
C LEU A 11 -9.18 -1.64 -16.61
N GLU A 12 -9.65 -2.81 -17.06
CA GLU A 12 -8.81 -3.76 -17.79
C GLU A 12 -8.24 -3.13 -19.07
N ILE A 13 -9.10 -2.52 -19.89
CA ILE A 13 -8.69 -1.87 -21.15
C ILE A 13 -7.70 -0.73 -20.89
N VAL A 14 -7.99 0.13 -19.90
CA VAL A 14 -7.11 1.26 -19.56
C VAL A 14 -5.78 0.77 -18.96
N LYS A 15 -5.77 -0.36 -18.24
CA LYS A 15 -4.54 -1.00 -17.74
C LYS A 15 -3.63 -1.51 -18.86
N GLU A 16 -4.20 -2.18 -19.84
CA GLU A 16 -3.43 -2.72 -20.96
C GLU A 16 -2.82 -1.62 -21.84
N LYS A 17 -3.61 -0.58 -22.12
CA LYS A 17 -3.25 0.49 -23.05
C LYS A 17 -2.56 1.69 -22.41
N THR A 18 -2.49 1.76 -21.07
CA THR A 18 -2.04 2.92 -20.28
C THR A 18 -2.83 4.19 -20.50
N TRP A 19 -3.40 4.37 -21.68
CA TRP A 19 -4.33 5.43 -22.08
C TRP A 19 -5.33 4.91 -23.11
N THR A 20 -6.58 5.41 -23.07
CA THR A 20 -7.59 5.07 -24.07
C THR A 20 -8.61 6.19 -24.24
N SER A 21 -9.12 6.38 -25.46
CA SER A 21 -10.13 7.41 -25.77
C SER A 21 -11.54 6.96 -25.36
N PHE A 22 -12.43 7.94 -25.14
CA PHE A 22 -13.85 7.67 -24.89
C PHE A 22 -14.51 6.92 -26.04
N ASP A 23 -14.18 7.32 -27.29
CA ASP A 23 -14.68 6.65 -28.50
C ASP A 23 -14.26 5.18 -28.57
N TYR A 24 -12.99 4.87 -28.28
CA TYR A 24 -12.52 3.49 -28.26
C TYR A 24 -13.25 2.64 -27.21
N LEU A 25 -13.39 3.17 -25.98
CA LEU A 25 -14.13 2.50 -24.92
C LEU A 25 -15.61 2.28 -25.28
N ALA A 26 -16.26 3.28 -25.87
CA ALA A 26 -17.64 3.21 -26.30
C ALA A 26 -17.86 2.09 -27.33
N LYS A 27 -17.00 2.03 -28.35
CA LYS A 27 -17.03 1.00 -29.39
C LYS A 27 -16.74 -0.39 -28.82
N THR A 28 -15.72 -0.53 -27.98
CA THR A 28 -15.30 -1.82 -27.41
C THR A 28 -16.34 -2.39 -26.45
N LEU A 29 -17.02 -1.55 -25.67
CA LEU A 29 -18.00 -1.97 -24.68
C LEU A 29 -19.45 -1.90 -25.18
N PHE A 30 -19.66 -1.51 -26.44
CA PHE A 30 -20.98 -1.39 -27.07
C PHE A 30 -21.95 -0.49 -26.29
N VAL A 31 -21.48 0.67 -25.83
CA VAL A 31 -22.27 1.68 -25.14
C VAL A 31 -22.04 3.07 -25.76
N SER A 32 -22.91 4.03 -25.43
CA SER A 32 -22.75 5.39 -25.94
C SER A 32 -21.51 6.08 -25.32
N GLU A 33 -20.89 6.99 -26.06
CA GLU A 33 -19.78 7.80 -25.54
C GLU A 33 -20.20 8.65 -24.33
N SER A 34 -21.45 9.11 -24.29
CA SER A 34 -22.00 9.83 -23.13
C SER A 34 -22.06 8.95 -21.86
N THR A 35 -22.34 7.65 -22.02
CA THR A 35 -22.28 6.67 -20.92
C THR A 35 -20.85 6.52 -20.44
N ILE A 36 -19.89 6.33 -21.35
CA ILE A 36 -18.46 6.22 -21.00
C ILE A 36 -17.97 7.48 -20.30
N ARG A 37 -18.32 8.68 -20.77
CA ARG A 37 -17.92 9.94 -20.13
C ARG A 37 -18.41 10.04 -18.69
N ARG A 38 -19.67 9.63 -18.44
CA ARG A 38 -20.24 9.61 -17.09
C ARG A 38 -19.57 8.56 -16.21
N ASP A 39 -19.31 7.38 -16.74
CA ASP A 39 -18.61 6.31 -16.03
C ASP A 39 -17.18 6.73 -15.67
N ILE A 40 -16.43 7.28 -16.63
CA ILE A 40 -15.06 7.78 -16.41
C ILE A 40 -15.04 8.91 -15.38
N GLU A 41 -16.03 9.82 -15.39
CA GLU A 41 -16.17 10.85 -14.36
C GLU A 41 -16.31 10.23 -12.97
N ALA A 42 -17.31 9.35 -12.79
CA ALA A 42 -17.57 8.68 -11.51
C ALA A 42 -16.38 7.81 -11.05
N MET A 43 -15.70 7.14 -11.99
CA MET A 43 -14.50 6.34 -11.69
C MET A 43 -13.32 7.23 -11.32
N SER A 44 -13.18 8.40 -11.94
CA SER A 44 -12.14 9.38 -11.63
C SER A 44 -12.34 10.02 -10.25
N GLU A 45 -13.59 10.36 -9.90
CA GLU A 45 -13.94 10.85 -8.56
C GLU A 45 -13.63 9.81 -7.47
N LYS A 46 -13.86 8.53 -7.76
CA LYS A 46 -13.48 7.40 -6.88
C LYS A 46 -11.97 7.09 -6.92
N GLY A 47 -11.18 7.81 -7.72
CA GLY A 47 -9.75 7.59 -7.86
C GLY A 47 -9.36 6.27 -8.52
N MET A 48 -10.26 5.64 -9.28
CA MET A 48 -10.02 4.36 -9.97
C MET A 48 -9.14 4.52 -11.21
N LEU A 49 -9.18 5.67 -11.84
CA LEU A 49 -8.41 6.07 -13.02
C LEU A 49 -8.27 7.60 -13.06
N VAL A 50 -7.53 8.12 -14.02
CA VAL A 50 -7.40 9.56 -14.26
C VAL A 50 -8.12 9.92 -15.54
N LYS A 51 -9.14 10.82 -15.45
CA LYS A 51 -9.76 11.43 -16.61
C LYS A 51 -8.79 12.43 -17.23
N ILE A 52 -8.56 12.32 -18.53
CA ILE A 52 -7.75 13.24 -19.30
C ILE A 52 -8.55 13.76 -20.49
N HIS A 53 -8.00 14.74 -21.21
CA HIS A 53 -8.68 15.28 -22.37
C HIS A 53 -8.94 14.17 -23.42
N GLY A 54 -10.21 13.92 -23.72
CA GLY A 54 -10.65 12.91 -24.71
C GLY A 54 -10.62 11.46 -24.27
N GLY A 55 -10.27 11.13 -23.02
CA GLY A 55 -10.16 9.73 -22.58
C GLY A 55 -9.86 9.52 -21.12
N ALA A 56 -9.31 8.33 -20.81
CA ALA A 56 -8.91 7.92 -19.49
C ALA A 56 -7.51 7.30 -19.49
N SER A 57 -6.80 7.43 -18.37
CA SER A 57 -5.45 6.88 -18.16
C SER A 57 -5.28 6.34 -16.76
N ILE A 58 -4.36 5.39 -16.60
CA ILE A 58 -3.85 4.95 -15.29
C ILE A 58 -2.52 5.65 -14.95
N ILE A 59 -1.96 6.43 -15.86
CA ILE A 59 -0.70 7.14 -15.63
C ILE A 59 -0.93 8.23 -14.58
N GLU A 60 -0.37 7.99 -13.40
CA GLU A 60 -0.35 8.96 -12.32
C GLU A 60 0.83 9.93 -12.49
N PRO A 61 0.66 11.20 -12.16
CA PRO A 61 1.79 12.11 -12.03
C PRO A 61 2.79 11.52 -11.02
N LYS A 62 4.07 11.46 -11.37
CA LYS A 62 5.15 10.90 -10.52
C LYS A 62 5.25 11.56 -9.14
N THR A 63 4.65 12.72 -8.95
CA THR A 63 4.69 13.55 -7.75
C THR A 63 3.49 13.41 -6.81
N GLN A 64 2.44 12.64 -7.19
CA GLN A 64 1.24 12.48 -6.36
C GLN A 64 1.08 11.04 -5.85
N GLU A 65 0.49 10.91 -4.66
CA GLU A 65 0.06 9.61 -4.11
C GLU A 65 -1.06 9.03 -4.96
N SER A 66 -0.92 7.77 -5.37
CA SER A 66 -1.97 7.02 -6.05
C SER A 66 -3.14 6.75 -5.13
N SER A 67 -4.38 6.78 -5.63
CA SER A 67 -5.51 6.36 -4.81
C SER A 67 -5.32 4.93 -4.31
N ILE A 68 -5.90 4.63 -3.14
CA ILE A 68 -5.82 3.28 -2.56
C ILE A 68 -6.39 2.22 -3.49
N TYR A 69 -7.45 2.55 -4.23
CA TYR A 69 -8.09 1.65 -5.19
C TYR A 69 -7.14 1.19 -6.31
N ILE A 70 -6.37 2.13 -6.90
CA ILE A 70 -5.37 1.79 -7.93
C ILE A 70 -4.26 0.92 -7.31
N ARG A 71 -3.80 1.29 -6.11
CA ARG A 71 -2.75 0.54 -5.41
C ARG A 71 -3.20 -0.87 -5.03
N GLU A 72 -4.44 -1.07 -4.63
CA GLU A 72 -5.00 -2.38 -4.29
C GLU A 72 -4.98 -3.34 -5.47
N ASN A 73 -5.33 -2.83 -6.66
CA ASN A 73 -5.38 -3.60 -7.89
C ASN A 73 -4.01 -3.81 -8.57
N LYS A 74 -2.94 -3.14 -8.11
CA LYS A 74 -1.60 -3.25 -8.67
C LYS A 74 -0.76 -4.29 -7.92
N CYS A 75 -0.01 -5.12 -8.65
CA CYS A 75 0.92 -6.11 -8.08
C CYS A 75 0.25 -7.05 -7.05
N GLN A 76 -0.97 -7.52 -7.31
CA GLN A 76 -1.72 -8.35 -6.37
C GLN A 76 -1.06 -9.70 -6.10
N LYS A 77 -0.49 -10.35 -7.14
CA LYS A 77 0.20 -11.65 -7.00
C LYS A 77 1.46 -11.50 -6.14
N GLU A 78 2.22 -10.45 -6.41
CA GLU A 78 3.43 -10.10 -5.68
C GLU A 78 3.11 -9.82 -4.20
N LYS A 79 2.09 -9.02 -3.90
CA LYS A 79 1.66 -8.73 -2.53
C LYS A 79 1.18 -9.97 -1.78
N LYS A 80 0.43 -10.86 -2.43
CA LYS A 80 0.01 -12.14 -1.84
C LYS A 80 1.23 -13.00 -1.49
N TYR A 81 2.20 -13.10 -2.39
CA TYR A 81 3.43 -13.85 -2.16
C TYR A 81 4.23 -13.25 -0.99
N ILE A 82 4.48 -11.94 -1.01
CA ILE A 82 5.15 -11.21 0.07
C ILE A 82 4.47 -11.45 1.42
N SER A 83 3.13 -11.36 1.46
CA SER A 83 2.36 -11.58 2.67
C SER A 83 2.44 -13.02 3.18
N SER A 84 2.53 -14.02 2.29
CA SER A 84 2.72 -15.41 2.68
C SER A 84 4.08 -15.67 3.34
N LEU A 85 5.13 -14.94 2.91
CA LEU A 85 6.44 -15.00 3.57
C LEU A 85 6.41 -14.26 4.91
N ALA A 86 5.81 -13.06 4.93
CA ALA A 86 5.73 -12.21 6.11
C ALA A 86 4.92 -12.84 7.25
N SER A 87 3.89 -13.62 6.92
CA SER A 87 3.05 -14.30 7.91
C SER A 87 3.83 -15.27 8.81
N LYS A 88 4.97 -15.80 8.34
CA LYS A 88 5.84 -16.68 9.13
C LYS A 88 6.50 -16.00 10.34
N LEU A 89 6.53 -14.67 10.36
CA LEU A 89 7.05 -13.87 11.47
C LEU A 89 6.00 -13.62 12.56
N ILE A 90 4.73 -13.89 12.27
CA ILE A 90 3.61 -13.62 13.18
C ILE A 90 3.43 -14.77 14.15
N LYS A 91 3.30 -14.45 15.45
CA LYS A 91 3.06 -15.42 16.52
C LYS A 91 1.91 -14.96 17.40
N GLU A 92 1.27 -15.91 18.09
CA GLU A 92 0.23 -15.60 19.08
C GLU A 92 0.76 -14.66 20.18
N GLY A 93 -0.12 -13.81 20.66
CA GLY A 93 0.17 -12.84 21.74
C GLY A 93 0.92 -11.59 21.28
N MET A 94 1.26 -11.46 19.99
CA MET A 94 1.98 -10.28 19.49
C MET A 94 1.07 -9.08 19.30
N SER A 95 1.66 -7.89 19.51
CA SER A 95 1.13 -6.61 19.07
C SER A 95 1.78 -6.19 17.75
N ILE A 96 0.98 -5.74 16.76
CA ILE A 96 1.44 -5.51 15.40
C ILE A 96 0.96 -4.16 14.89
N PHE A 97 1.90 -3.29 14.48
CA PHE A 97 1.57 -2.15 13.64
C PHE A 97 1.38 -2.59 12.18
N LEU A 98 0.24 -2.25 11.61
CA LEU A 98 -0.01 -2.32 10.16
C LEU A 98 -0.17 -0.91 9.60
N ASP A 99 0.67 -0.52 8.65
CA ASP A 99 0.49 0.77 7.98
C ASP A 99 -0.76 0.77 7.07
N ALA A 100 -1.21 1.94 6.66
CA ALA A 100 -2.38 2.12 5.78
C ALA A 100 -2.06 1.78 4.30
N SER A 101 -1.29 0.72 4.06
CA SER A 101 -0.91 0.32 2.72
C SER A 101 -1.65 -0.93 2.26
N THR A 102 -1.84 -1.02 0.94
CA THR A 102 -2.39 -2.22 0.35
C THR A 102 -1.48 -3.45 0.45
N SER A 103 -0.19 -3.29 0.70
CA SER A 103 0.71 -4.41 0.98
C SER A 103 0.44 -5.00 2.36
N SER A 104 0.23 -4.16 3.37
CA SER A 104 -0.10 -4.60 4.74
C SER A 104 -1.47 -5.24 4.84
N THR A 105 -2.48 -4.77 4.08
CA THR A 105 -3.82 -5.38 4.08
C THR A 105 -3.83 -6.81 3.54
N HIS A 106 -2.87 -7.21 2.69
CA HIS A 106 -2.74 -8.59 2.24
C HIS A 106 -2.28 -9.57 3.33
N LEU A 107 -1.80 -9.08 4.49
CA LEU A 107 -1.50 -9.92 5.66
C LEU A 107 -2.77 -10.32 6.44
N ILE A 108 -3.85 -9.57 6.34
CA ILE A 108 -5.06 -9.77 7.17
C ILE A 108 -5.64 -11.19 7.06
N PRO A 109 -5.71 -11.84 5.89
CA PRO A 109 -6.16 -13.24 5.80
C PRO A 109 -5.31 -14.22 6.62
N TYR A 110 -4.02 -13.93 6.80
CA TYR A 110 -3.13 -14.76 7.62
C TYR A 110 -3.30 -14.49 9.12
N LEU A 111 -3.63 -13.25 9.50
CA LEU A 111 -3.97 -12.88 10.86
C LEU A 111 -5.24 -13.59 11.37
N ALA A 112 -6.18 -13.91 10.47
CA ALA A 112 -7.41 -14.60 10.81
C ALA A 112 -7.20 -16.01 11.42
N ASN A 113 -6.00 -16.58 11.27
CA ASN A 113 -5.64 -17.87 11.88
C ASN A 113 -5.17 -17.75 13.34
N HIS A 114 -5.14 -16.55 13.90
CA HIS A 114 -4.69 -16.24 15.26
C HIS A 114 -5.85 -15.74 16.12
N ASN A 115 -5.72 -15.90 17.44
CA ASN A 115 -6.79 -15.54 18.39
C ASN A 115 -6.38 -14.47 19.42
N SER A 116 -5.09 -14.19 19.56
CA SER A 116 -4.58 -13.31 20.63
C SER A 116 -3.64 -12.21 20.11
N ILE A 117 -3.76 -11.82 18.84
CA ILE A 117 -2.99 -10.71 18.27
C ILE A 117 -3.74 -9.40 18.46
N THR A 118 -3.02 -8.35 18.81
CA THR A 118 -3.52 -6.97 18.83
C THR A 118 -2.98 -6.21 17.62
N VAL A 119 -3.87 -5.65 16.81
CA VAL A 119 -3.51 -4.87 15.62
C VAL A 119 -3.64 -3.38 15.92
N VAL A 120 -2.63 -2.61 15.59
CA VAL A 120 -2.64 -1.13 15.67
C VAL A 120 -2.42 -0.56 14.28
N THR A 121 -3.31 0.31 13.81
CA THR A 121 -3.24 0.89 12.46
C THR A 121 -3.71 2.34 12.42
N ASN A 122 -3.28 3.08 11.40
CA ASN A 122 -3.87 4.35 11.00
C ASN A 122 -4.72 4.23 9.72
N GLY A 123 -4.85 3.03 9.15
CA GLY A 123 -5.59 2.76 7.93
C GLY A 123 -7.06 2.44 8.21
N ILE A 124 -7.98 3.22 7.66
CA ILE A 124 -9.43 3.00 7.81
C ILE A 124 -9.82 1.67 7.12
N ASP A 125 -9.35 1.46 5.88
CA ASP A 125 -9.61 0.20 5.15
C ASP A 125 -8.95 -1.00 5.83
N THR A 126 -7.75 -0.82 6.40
CA THR A 126 -7.06 -1.84 7.19
C THR A 126 -7.91 -2.24 8.40
N ALA A 127 -8.41 -1.24 9.15
CA ALA A 127 -9.27 -1.48 10.31
C ALA A 127 -10.56 -2.22 9.93
N LEU A 128 -11.25 -1.76 8.89
CA LEU A 128 -12.48 -2.40 8.41
C LEU A 128 -12.24 -3.85 7.97
N GLN A 129 -11.12 -4.13 7.30
CA GLN A 129 -10.80 -5.49 6.90
C GLN A 129 -10.47 -6.41 8.09
N VAL A 130 -9.76 -5.91 9.11
CA VAL A 130 -9.50 -6.68 10.34
C VAL A 130 -10.80 -7.00 11.04
N ILE A 131 -11.70 -6.02 11.24
CA ILE A 131 -13.02 -6.21 11.86
C ILE A 131 -13.86 -7.26 11.10
N ASN A 132 -13.87 -7.17 9.76
CA ASN A 132 -14.72 -8.03 8.96
C ASN A 132 -14.20 -9.46 8.75
N LYS A 133 -12.89 -9.67 8.89
CA LYS A 133 -12.23 -10.95 8.54
C LYS A 133 -11.63 -11.68 9.74
N THR A 134 -11.57 -11.05 10.91
CA THR A 134 -10.94 -11.60 12.12
C THR A 134 -11.75 -11.23 13.36
N ASN A 135 -11.44 -11.89 14.49
CA ASN A 135 -11.96 -11.51 15.81
C ASN A 135 -10.88 -10.83 16.68
N LEU A 136 -9.82 -10.34 16.06
CA LEU A 136 -8.69 -9.75 16.76
C LEU A 136 -9.02 -8.37 17.33
N GLU A 137 -8.34 -8.03 18.43
CA GLU A 137 -8.39 -6.69 18.98
C GLU A 137 -7.71 -5.70 18.03
N ILE A 138 -8.35 -4.55 17.82
CA ILE A 138 -7.84 -3.52 16.92
C ILE A 138 -7.90 -2.13 17.53
N PHE A 139 -6.81 -1.40 17.39
CA PHE A 139 -6.70 0.02 17.72
C PHE A 139 -6.54 0.82 16.42
N LEU A 140 -7.49 1.70 16.14
CA LEU A 140 -7.38 2.67 15.05
C LEU A 140 -6.90 4.00 15.60
N ALA A 141 -5.73 4.45 15.18
CA ALA A 141 -5.21 5.77 15.51
C ALA A 141 -6.10 6.86 14.89
N GLY A 142 -6.84 7.57 15.71
CA GLY A 142 -7.79 8.62 15.29
C GLY A 142 -7.10 9.93 14.96
N GLY A 143 -7.64 10.69 13.99
CA GLY A 143 -7.10 11.99 13.57
C GLY A 143 -7.78 12.51 12.31
N GLN A 144 -7.12 13.42 11.58
CA GLN A 144 -7.62 13.93 10.31
C GLN A 144 -7.56 12.83 9.23
N ILE A 145 -8.46 12.85 8.26
CA ILE A 145 -8.57 11.83 7.22
C ILE A 145 -7.88 12.29 5.93
N LEU A 146 -6.91 11.51 5.47
CA LEU A 146 -6.30 11.62 4.16
C LEU A 146 -7.10 10.76 3.16
N ARG A 147 -8.01 11.40 2.42
CA ARG A 147 -8.98 10.73 1.53
C ARG A 147 -8.33 9.82 0.48
N LYS A 148 -7.17 10.22 -0.11
CA LYS A 148 -6.48 9.43 -1.15
C LYS A 148 -5.99 8.07 -0.68
N THR A 149 -5.70 7.94 0.60
CA THR A 149 -5.15 6.73 1.18
C THR A 149 -6.10 6.05 2.16
N ASN A 150 -7.29 6.62 2.40
CA ASN A 150 -8.24 6.18 3.42
C ASN A 150 -7.54 5.91 4.76
N SER A 151 -6.78 6.90 5.22
CA SER A 151 -6.00 6.78 6.44
C SER A 151 -6.08 8.03 7.28
N THR A 152 -5.80 7.90 8.55
CA THR A 152 -5.70 9.02 9.47
C THR A 152 -4.27 9.58 9.49
N TYR A 153 -4.15 10.88 9.77
CA TYR A 153 -2.87 11.57 9.91
C TYR A 153 -3.00 12.75 10.90
N GLY A 154 -1.87 13.37 11.22
CA GLY A 154 -1.80 14.54 12.08
C GLY A 154 -1.10 14.28 13.41
N PRO A 155 -0.95 15.33 14.24
CA PRO A 155 -0.24 15.25 15.52
C PRO A 155 -0.84 14.23 16.47
N ASP A 156 -2.18 14.12 16.51
CA ASP A 156 -2.89 13.20 17.41
C ASP A 156 -2.59 11.74 17.06
N VAL A 157 -2.52 11.39 15.76
CA VAL A 157 -2.13 10.05 15.29
C VAL A 157 -0.70 9.74 15.72
N ILE A 158 0.23 10.69 15.56
CA ILE A 158 1.62 10.52 15.94
C ILE A 158 1.75 10.36 17.46
N SER A 159 1.04 11.18 18.22
CA SER A 159 0.99 11.09 19.68
C SER A 159 0.46 9.73 20.14
N PHE A 160 -0.64 9.27 19.54
CA PHE A 160 -1.20 7.95 19.83
C PHE A 160 -0.19 6.82 19.56
N ILE A 161 0.47 6.82 18.39
CA ILE A 161 1.47 5.80 18.03
C ILE A 161 2.68 5.85 18.98
N ASN A 162 3.13 7.05 19.37
CA ASN A 162 4.28 7.21 20.27
C ASN A 162 4.04 6.70 21.70
N ASN A 163 2.80 6.50 22.10
CA ASN A 163 2.43 5.93 23.40
C ASN A 163 2.23 4.40 23.36
N ILE A 164 2.46 3.76 22.20
CA ILE A 164 2.29 2.31 22.03
C ILE A 164 3.62 1.71 21.56
N THR A 165 4.00 0.58 22.11
CA THR A 165 5.11 -0.24 21.60
C THR A 165 4.55 -1.55 21.07
N CYS A 166 4.87 -1.89 19.81
CA CYS A 166 4.46 -3.16 19.21
C CYS A 166 5.66 -4.09 19.01
N ASP A 167 5.39 -5.40 18.95
CA ASP A 167 6.41 -6.42 18.68
C ASP A 167 6.86 -6.37 17.22
N LEU A 168 5.93 -6.14 16.29
CA LEU A 168 6.20 -6.04 14.85
C LEU A 168 5.63 -4.75 14.26
N VAL A 169 6.29 -4.21 13.24
CA VAL A 169 5.67 -3.31 12.28
C VAL A 169 5.81 -3.89 10.88
N PHE A 170 4.68 -4.03 10.19
CA PHE A 170 4.66 -4.26 8.75
C PHE A 170 4.31 -2.96 8.03
N PHE A 171 5.18 -2.54 7.16
CA PHE A 171 5.00 -1.33 6.38
C PHE A 171 5.56 -1.47 4.97
N THR A 172 5.13 -0.62 4.06
CA THR A 172 5.71 -0.51 2.72
C THR A 172 6.27 0.89 2.50
N CYS A 173 6.90 1.10 1.34
CA CYS A 173 7.36 2.42 0.90
C CYS A 173 6.85 2.76 -0.50
N LYS A 174 7.05 4.00 -0.92
CA LYS A 174 6.83 4.43 -2.30
C LYS A 174 7.98 3.99 -3.21
N GLY A 175 9.20 4.01 -2.69
CA GLY A 175 10.39 3.55 -3.39
C GLY A 175 11.56 3.26 -2.46
N LEU A 176 12.38 2.29 -2.87
CA LEU A 176 13.67 1.96 -2.30
C LEU A 176 14.74 2.30 -3.32
N SER A 177 15.61 3.25 -3.00
CA SER A 177 16.70 3.66 -3.87
C SER A 177 17.88 2.69 -3.80
N SER A 178 18.75 2.71 -4.81
CA SER A 178 19.94 1.86 -4.88
C SER A 178 20.94 2.08 -3.75
N ASP A 179 20.92 3.27 -3.13
CA ASP A 179 21.73 3.63 -1.94
C ASP A 179 21.05 3.24 -0.61
N GLY A 180 19.97 2.45 -0.64
CA GLY A 180 19.32 1.89 0.54
C GLY A 180 18.35 2.83 1.27
N LYS A 181 17.95 3.95 0.67
CA LYS A 181 16.98 4.86 1.28
C LYS A 181 15.55 4.45 0.97
N ILE A 182 14.76 4.32 2.02
CA ILE A 182 13.32 4.02 1.98
C ILE A 182 12.59 5.36 1.92
N THR A 183 11.83 5.60 0.83
CA THR A 183 11.35 6.93 0.50
C THR A 183 9.84 6.99 0.29
N GLU A 184 9.26 8.18 0.59
CA GLU A 184 7.84 8.51 0.47
C GLU A 184 7.62 9.78 -0.34
N ALA A 185 6.39 9.93 -0.87
CA ALA A 185 6.01 11.08 -1.70
C ALA A 185 5.43 12.25 -0.90
N ASN A 186 4.87 11.99 0.29
CA ASN A 186 4.22 13.01 1.14
C ASN A 186 4.68 12.91 2.60
N ASN A 187 4.59 14.03 3.29
CA ASN A 187 5.11 14.15 4.65
C ASN A 187 4.21 13.46 5.69
N GLU A 188 2.92 13.43 5.45
CA GLU A 188 1.93 12.80 6.34
C GLU A 188 2.21 11.30 6.47
N THR A 189 2.34 10.60 5.33
CA THR A 189 2.68 9.17 5.30
C THR A 189 4.05 8.90 5.91
N LYS A 190 5.05 9.72 5.57
CA LYS A 190 6.40 9.60 6.14
C LYS A 190 6.36 9.69 7.67
N ALA A 191 5.71 10.72 8.22
CA ALA A 191 5.69 10.97 9.66
C ALA A 191 5.06 9.81 10.45
N ILE A 192 3.94 9.28 9.96
CA ILE A 192 3.25 8.12 10.56
C ILE A 192 4.16 6.88 10.55
N LYS A 193 4.74 6.55 9.39
CA LYS A 193 5.63 5.38 9.25
C LYS A 193 6.86 5.52 10.14
N THR A 194 7.47 6.70 10.19
CA THR A 194 8.59 6.96 11.09
C THR A 194 8.22 6.71 12.55
N ALA A 195 7.03 7.14 12.99
CA ALA A 195 6.56 6.88 14.35
C ALA A 195 6.34 5.38 14.60
N MET A 196 5.69 4.64 13.68
CA MET A 196 5.50 3.19 13.81
C MET A 196 6.83 2.42 13.85
N ILE A 197 7.76 2.74 12.95
CA ILE A 197 9.09 2.11 12.88
C ILE A 197 9.88 2.33 14.18
N ARG A 198 9.82 3.54 14.74
CA ARG A 198 10.51 3.87 15.99
C ARG A 198 9.95 3.10 17.19
N ASN A 199 8.64 2.83 17.19
CA ASN A 199 7.94 2.21 18.30
C ASN A 199 7.67 0.72 18.11
N ALA A 200 8.37 0.06 17.19
CA ALA A 200 8.31 -1.38 16.98
C ALA A 200 9.64 -2.06 17.32
N LYS A 201 9.59 -3.25 17.94
CA LYS A 201 10.78 -4.05 18.22
C LYS A 201 11.38 -4.63 16.96
N THR A 202 10.56 -5.19 16.08
CA THR A 202 10.99 -5.76 14.80
C THR A 202 10.34 -5.01 13.63
N LYS A 203 11.14 -4.59 12.68
CA LYS A 203 10.76 -3.73 11.56
C LYS A 203 10.81 -4.49 10.25
N VAL A 204 9.67 -4.67 9.62
CA VAL A 204 9.49 -5.50 8.43
C VAL A 204 9.01 -4.65 7.25
N LEU A 205 9.86 -4.45 6.26
CA LEU A 205 9.53 -3.77 5.01
C LEU A 205 8.94 -4.78 4.02
N LEU A 206 7.68 -4.55 3.61
CA LEU A 206 7.01 -5.30 2.55
C LEU A 206 7.13 -4.51 1.25
N ILE A 207 7.86 -5.04 0.27
CA ILE A 207 8.15 -4.28 -0.95
C ILE A 207 8.04 -5.16 -2.20
N ASP A 208 7.18 -4.78 -3.13
CA ASP A 208 7.15 -5.41 -4.45
C ASP A 208 8.26 -4.87 -5.36
N SER A 209 8.74 -5.72 -6.29
CA SER A 209 9.88 -5.43 -7.15
C SER A 209 9.72 -4.16 -8.00
N SER A 210 8.48 -3.70 -8.23
CA SER A 210 8.22 -2.47 -8.98
C SER A 210 8.70 -1.20 -8.28
N LYS A 211 9.04 -1.28 -6.99
CA LYS A 211 9.46 -0.13 -6.16
C LYS A 211 10.98 -0.03 -5.98
N PHE A 212 11.74 -1.02 -6.42
CA PHE A 212 13.19 -0.95 -6.40
C PHE A 212 13.74 0.10 -7.36
N ASN A 213 14.91 0.64 -7.02
CA ASN A 213 15.61 1.67 -7.78
C ASN A 213 14.77 2.94 -8.03
N LYS A 214 13.84 3.22 -7.10
CA LYS A 214 13.01 4.44 -7.11
C LYS A 214 13.30 5.27 -5.89
N ARG A 215 13.49 6.57 -6.11
CA ARG A 215 13.69 7.55 -5.05
C ARG A 215 12.64 8.63 -5.13
N PHE A 216 12.01 8.90 -3.99
CA PHE A 216 11.08 10.00 -3.82
C PHE A 216 11.69 11.05 -2.88
N MET A 217 11.02 12.20 -2.76
CA MET A 217 11.56 13.38 -2.11
C MET A 217 11.89 13.16 -0.62
N LEU A 218 11.09 12.36 0.09
CA LEU A 218 11.17 12.24 1.54
C LEU A 218 11.72 10.89 1.96
N THR A 219 12.83 10.88 2.68
CA THR A 219 13.38 9.67 3.29
C THR A 219 12.69 9.38 4.62
N THR A 220 12.17 8.17 4.78
CA THR A 220 11.54 7.68 6.01
C THR A 220 12.58 7.08 6.95
N CYS A 221 13.40 6.19 6.43
CA CYS A 221 14.50 5.51 7.12
C CYS A 221 15.48 4.93 6.08
N GLU A 222 16.52 4.26 6.54
CA GLU A 222 17.47 3.54 5.70
C GLU A 222 17.39 2.03 5.95
N LEU A 223 17.94 1.21 5.05
CA LEU A 223 17.93 -0.25 5.18
C LEU A 223 18.57 -0.73 6.49
N LYS A 224 19.58 -0.05 6.98
CA LYS A 224 20.22 -0.38 8.27
C LYS A 224 19.29 -0.25 9.49
N ASP A 225 18.17 0.46 9.34
CA ASP A 225 17.18 0.65 10.39
C ASP A 225 16.11 -0.47 10.40
N ILE A 226 16.20 -1.44 9.45
CA ILE A 226 15.17 -2.45 9.16
C ILE A 226 15.72 -3.85 9.44
N ASP A 227 14.93 -4.69 10.11
CA ASP A 227 15.32 -6.06 10.43
C ASP A 227 15.05 -7.04 9.27
N TYR A 228 13.93 -6.84 8.55
CA TYR A 228 13.52 -7.71 7.44
C TYR A 228 13.07 -6.91 6.23
N ILE A 229 13.52 -7.34 5.05
CA ILE A 229 12.93 -6.98 3.76
C ILE A 229 12.28 -8.22 3.18
N ILE A 230 11.01 -8.12 2.81
CA ILE A 230 10.28 -9.20 2.17
C ILE A 230 9.79 -8.72 0.80
N THR A 231 10.17 -9.44 -0.25
CA THR A 231 9.92 -9.06 -1.64
C THR A 231 9.52 -10.26 -2.49
N ASP A 232 9.05 -10.00 -3.71
CA ASP A 232 8.63 -11.02 -4.69
C ASP A 232 9.76 -11.48 -5.61
N LYS A 233 10.87 -10.75 -5.65
CA LYS A 233 12.03 -11.06 -6.51
C LYS A 233 13.33 -10.64 -5.84
N MET A 234 14.39 -11.34 -6.18
CA MET A 234 15.74 -10.98 -5.76
C MET A 234 16.06 -9.53 -6.18
N PRO A 235 16.47 -8.66 -5.25
CA PRO A 235 16.90 -7.29 -5.56
C PRO A 235 18.25 -7.25 -6.31
N SER A 236 18.68 -6.03 -6.68
CA SER A 236 20.00 -5.82 -7.27
C SER A 236 21.14 -6.13 -6.28
N GLU A 237 22.33 -6.37 -6.81
CA GLU A 237 23.51 -6.69 -5.99
C GLU A 237 23.84 -5.60 -4.98
N GLU A 238 23.61 -4.32 -5.32
CA GLU A 238 23.81 -3.20 -4.41
C GLU A 238 22.91 -3.29 -3.18
N ILE A 239 21.63 -3.59 -3.38
CA ILE A 239 20.67 -3.75 -2.27
C ILE A 239 21.03 -4.97 -1.42
N ILE A 240 21.41 -6.09 -2.04
CA ILE A 240 21.84 -7.30 -1.33
C ILE A 240 23.09 -7.01 -0.49
N LYS A 241 24.04 -6.25 -1.03
CA LYS A 241 25.25 -5.84 -0.30
C LYS A 241 24.91 -5.01 0.92
N ILE A 242 24.06 -3.98 0.77
CA ILE A 242 23.61 -3.14 1.90
C ILE A 242 22.90 -3.99 2.97
N CYS A 243 22.02 -4.92 2.58
CA CYS A 243 21.36 -5.82 3.52
C CYS A 243 22.37 -6.64 4.33
N LYS A 244 23.42 -7.17 3.69
CA LYS A 244 24.47 -7.93 4.38
C LYS A 244 25.27 -7.05 5.35
N GLU A 245 25.64 -5.84 4.93
CA GLU A 245 26.40 -4.90 5.75
C GLU A 245 25.61 -4.39 6.97
N SER A 246 24.28 -4.30 6.84
CA SER A 246 23.38 -3.83 7.91
C SER A 246 22.73 -4.94 8.74
N ASN A 247 23.06 -6.21 8.51
CA ASN A 247 22.40 -7.37 9.13
C ASN A 247 20.88 -7.43 8.88
N THR A 248 20.42 -6.83 7.79
CA THR A 248 19.00 -6.89 7.39
C THR A 248 18.72 -8.22 6.69
N THR A 249 17.77 -8.98 7.21
CA THR A 249 17.37 -10.27 6.63
C THR A 249 16.52 -10.05 5.37
N LEU A 250 16.94 -10.61 4.24
CA LEU A 250 16.23 -10.55 2.98
C LEU A 250 15.49 -11.87 2.72
N LEU A 251 14.16 -11.80 2.50
CA LEU A 251 13.29 -12.92 2.14
C LEU A 251 12.66 -12.65 0.77
N TYR A 252 12.71 -13.65 -0.16
CA TYR A 252 12.12 -13.57 -1.51
C TYR A 252 11.82 -14.94 -2.08
#